data_8e844a54ad34805b2b6010001b137f3e
#
_entry.id   8e844a54ad34805b2b6010001b137f3e
#
_cell.length_a   1.000
_cell.length_b   1.000
_cell.length_c   1.000
_cell.angle_alpha   90.00
_cell.angle_beta   90.00
_cell.angle_gamma   90.00
#
_symmetry.space_group_name_H-M   'P 1'
#
loop_
_entity.id
_entity.type
_entity.pdbx_description
1 polymer ?
#
loop_
_entity_poly.entity_id
_entity_poly.type
_entity_poly.pdbx_seq_one_letter_code
_entity_poly.pdbx_strand_id
1 'polypeptide(L)'
;MEIPKPSAERVWSRADGLAGLVSASIAGAVYFWTAAPNVTLLDSGEFLVAAQHFGVPHPTGYPLWTLFAWLFQLLPLGNAAWEINLFSGLCGALAAGLAAALFSSSTRWMLGDRLARWTGLNFAVSVTIALLFAFSASMWSQAVIAEVYTLHALLIGLFLASPY
;
A
#
# COMPACT_ATOMS: atom_id res chain seq x y z
N MET A 1 -9.61 -38.18 3.80
CA MET A 1 -9.44 -36.83 4.38
C MET A 1 -10.07 -35.87 3.39
N GLU A 2 -11.36 -35.53 3.57
CA GLU A 2 -12.04 -34.58 2.69
C GLU A 2 -11.50 -33.17 2.92
N ILE A 3 -11.00 -32.58 1.84
CA ILE A 3 -10.65 -31.15 1.85
C ILE A 3 -11.98 -30.38 1.94
N PRO A 4 -12.20 -29.55 2.97
CA PRO A 4 -13.41 -28.75 3.06
C PRO A 4 -13.54 -27.91 1.79
N LYS A 5 -14.69 -27.95 1.11
CA LYS A 5 -14.95 -27.06 -0.03
C LYS A 5 -14.88 -25.62 0.50
N PRO A 6 -14.04 -24.76 -0.11
CA PRO A 6 -14.03 -23.35 0.26
C PRO A 6 -15.43 -22.77 0.06
N SER A 7 -15.86 -21.91 0.97
CA SER A 7 -17.08 -21.10 0.77
C SER A 7 -16.92 -20.33 -0.54
N ALA A 8 -17.97 -20.32 -1.37
CA ALA A 8 -17.92 -19.78 -2.73
C ALA A 8 -17.52 -18.28 -2.81
N GLU A 9 -17.56 -17.56 -1.69
CA GLU A 9 -17.23 -16.13 -1.64
C GLU A 9 -16.25 -15.83 -0.50
N ARG A 10 -15.28 -14.96 -0.80
CA ARG A 10 -14.39 -14.41 0.22
C ARG A 10 -15.13 -13.32 0.99
N VAL A 11 -15.56 -13.63 2.20
CA VAL A 11 -16.24 -12.68 3.09
C VAL A 11 -15.20 -11.97 3.97
N TRP A 12 -15.13 -10.64 3.86
CA TRP A 12 -14.29 -9.79 4.70
C TRP A 12 -14.82 -9.78 6.15
N SER A 13 -13.93 -9.92 7.11
CA SER A 13 -14.26 -9.83 8.54
C SER A 13 -13.73 -8.52 9.14
N ARG A 14 -14.27 -8.16 10.31
CA ARG A 14 -13.76 -7.02 11.08
C ARG A 14 -12.27 -7.20 11.44
N ALA A 15 -11.84 -8.42 11.71
CA ALA A 15 -10.44 -8.72 12.04
C ALA A 15 -9.50 -8.43 10.84
N ASP A 16 -9.93 -8.73 9.60
CA ASP A 16 -9.15 -8.44 8.39
C ASP A 16 -9.00 -6.92 8.21
N GLY A 17 -10.12 -6.19 8.36
CA GLY A 17 -10.09 -4.72 8.30
C GLY A 17 -9.20 -4.10 9.38
N LEU A 18 -9.24 -4.64 10.61
CA LEU A 18 -8.37 -4.17 11.69
C LEU A 18 -6.89 -4.47 11.42
N ALA A 19 -6.56 -5.65 10.91
CA ALA A 19 -5.19 -5.98 10.51
C ALA A 19 -4.69 -5.01 9.43
N GLY A 20 -5.53 -4.72 8.44
CA GLY A 20 -5.24 -3.74 7.41
C GLY A 20 -5.02 -2.34 7.97
N LEU A 21 -5.94 -1.87 8.82
CA LEU A 21 -5.86 -0.54 9.42
C LEU A 21 -4.60 -0.36 10.29
N VAL A 22 -4.29 -1.35 11.14
CA VAL A 22 -3.09 -1.31 12.00
C VAL A 22 -1.83 -1.28 11.16
N SER A 23 -1.73 -2.14 10.13
CA SER A 23 -0.56 -2.19 9.25
C SER A 23 -0.37 -0.90 8.46
N ALA A 24 -1.46 -0.36 7.88
CA ALA A 24 -1.44 0.91 7.16
C ALA A 24 -1.05 2.07 8.07
N SER A 25 -1.57 2.11 9.30
CA SER A 25 -1.26 3.19 10.26
C SER A 25 0.20 3.17 10.69
N ILE A 26 0.75 2.00 11.00
CA ILE A 26 2.16 1.87 11.40
C ILE A 26 3.08 2.23 10.22
N ALA A 27 2.84 1.65 9.03
CA ALA A 27 3.63 1.94 7.84
C ALA A 27 3.51 3.42 7.45
N GLY A 28 2.31 3.98 7.47
CA GLY A 28 2.06 5.40 7.15
C GLY A 28 2.75 6.35 8.10
N ALA A 29 2.73 6.09 9.42
CA ALA A 29 3.44 6.91 10.40
C ALA A 29 4.96 6.91 10.16
N VAL A 30 5.55 5.75 9.86
CA VAL A 30 6.98 5.64 9.57
C VAL A 30 7.33 6.32 8.25
N TYR A 31 6.54 6.10 7.19
CA TYR A 31 6.78 6.75 5.90
C TYR A 31 6.64 8.27 5.98
N PHE A 32 5.62 8.77 6.69
CA PHE A 32 5.47 10.21 6.93
C PHE A 32 6.70 10.80 7.63
N TRP A 33 7.21 10.12 8.64
CA TRP A 33 8.39 10.58 9.40
C TRP A 33 9.68 10.50 8.60
N THR A 34 9.80 9.55 7.68
CA THR A 34 11.02 9.29 6.89
C THR A 34 10.92 9.78 5.45
N ALA A 35 9.77 10.37 5.04
CA ALA A 35 9.61 10.96 3.72
C ALA A 35 10.69 12.01 3.45
N ALA A 36 11.29 11.94 2.26
CA ALA A 36 12.31 12.90 1.86
C ALA A 36 11.72 14.33 1.85
N PRO A 37 12.37 15.32 2.48
CA PRO A 37 11.84 16.67 2.58
C PRO A 37 11.91 17.45 1.26
N ASN A 38 12.70 16.98 0.30
CA ASN A 38 12.98 17.63 -0.98
C ASN A 38 13.10 16.59 -2.10
N VAL A 39 13.41 17.07 -3.30
CA VAL A 39 13.77 16.24 -4.45
C VAL A 39 14.96 15.35 -4.10
N THR A 40 14.88 14.08 -4.46
CA THR A 40 15.92 13.09 -4.22
C THR A 40 16.62 12.69 -5.53
N LEU A 41 17.53 11.76 -5.42
CA LEU A 41 18.19 11.11 -6.55
C LEU A 41 17.20 10.25 -7.35
N LEU A 42 17.64 9.68 -8.46
CA LEU A 42 16.84 8.90 -9.42
C LEU A 42 15.83 9.80 -10.16
N ASP A 43 14.70 9.21 -10.53
CA ASP A 43 13.72 9.86 -11.40
C ASP A 43 12.76 10.80 -10.65
N SER A 44 12.93 10.96 -9.32
CA SER A 44 12.00 11.72 -8.48
C SER A 44 11.88 13.19 -8.91
N GLY A 45 12.96 13.77 -9.44
CA GLY A 45 12.94 15.13 -10.01
C GLY A 45 12.09 15.24 -11.27
N GLU A 46 12.19 14.28 -12.16
CA GLU A 46 11.36 14.20 -13.37
C GLU A 46 9.88 13.99 -13.03
N PHE A 47 9.59 13.09 -12.12
CA PHE A 47 8.23 12.84 -11.64
C PHE A 47 7.61 14.07 -10.97
N LEU A 48 8.40 14.82 -10.19
CA LEU A 48 7.95 16.08 -9.60
C LEU A 48 7.57 17.11 -10.68
N VAL A 49 8.45 17.33 -11.68
CA VAL A 49 8.16 18.26 -12.79
C VAL A 49 6.92 17.82 -13.57
N ALA A 50 6.83 16.52 -13.88
CA ALA A 50 5.67 15.97 -14.58
C ALA A 50 4.38 16.19 -13.80
N ALA A 51 4.39 15.98 -12.49
CA ALA A 51 3.21 16.22 -11.65
C ALA A 51 2.85 17.72 -11.59
N GLN A 52 3.83 18.62 -11.42
CA GLN A 52 3.58 20.06 -11.33
C GLN A 52 3.00 20.68 -12.61
N HIS A 53 3.44 20.22 -13.77
CA HIS A 53 3.06 20.79 -15.07
C HIS A 53 2.07 19.92 -15.84
N PHE A 54 1.54 18.86 -15.23
CA PHE A 54 0.69 17.88 -15.93
C PHE A 54 1.39 17.30 -17.16
N GLY A 55 2.72 17.10 -17.03
CA GLY A 55 3.59 16.61 -18.09
C GLY A 55 3.57 15.09 -18.20
N VAL A 56 4.34 14.59 -19.17
CA VAL A 56 4.52 13.15 -19.39
C VAL A 56 5.96 12.82 -19.02
N PRO A 57 6.21 12.05 -17.95
CA PRO A 57 7.55 11.57 -17.64
C PRO A 57 8.01 10.54 -18.68
N HIS A 58 9.23 10.04 -18.55
CA HIS A 58 9.79 9.06 -19.47
C HIS A 58 8.82 7.90 -19.79
N PRO A 59 9.00 7.18 -20.90
CA PRO A 59 8.15 6.01 -21.22
C PRO A 59 8.12 5.00 -20.04
N THR A 60 6.96 4.60 -19.61
CA THR A 60 5.60 4.57 -20.23
C THR A 60 4.68 5.79 -19.95
N GLY A 61 5.14 6.88 -19.32
CA GLY A 61 4.40 8.11 -19.17
C GLY A 61 3.49 8.21 -17.93
N TYR A 62 3.16 7.13 -17.26
CA TYR A 62 2.45 7.01 -15.97
C TYR A 62 1.26 7.96 -15.73
N PRO A 63 0.27 8.06 -16.66
CA PRO A 63 -0.75 9.12 -16.61
C PRO A 63 -1.59 9.11 -15.34
N LEU A 64 -1.90 7.92 -14.81
CA LEU A 64 -2.69 7.79 -13.57
C LEU A 64 -1.90 8.30 -12.36
N TRP A 65 -0.60 7.98 -12.30
CA TRP A 65 0.26 8.46 -11.22
C TRP A 65 0.40 9.99 -11.29
N THR A 66 0.67 10.54 -12.48
CA THR A 66 0.79 11.99 -12.69
C THR A 66 -0.48 12.73 -12.27
N LEU A 67 -1.66 12.21 -12.63
CA LEU A 67 -2.95 12.78 -12.24
C LEU A 67 -3.11 12.82 -10.70
N PHE A 68 -2.86 11.70 -10.02
CA PHE A 68 -3.03 11.65 -8.57
C PHE A 68 -1.97 12.46 -7.83
N ALA A 69 -0.72 12.44 -8.29
CA ALA A 69 0.34 13.27 -7.73
C ALA A 69 0.03 14.77 -7.90
N TRP A 70 -0.49 15.18 -9.07
CA TRP A 70 -0.95 16.54 -9.31
C TRP A 70 -2.10 16.94 -8.37
N LEU A 71 -3.08 16.09 -8.17
CA LEU A 71 -4.17 16.34 -7.22
C LEU A 71 -3.66 16.45 -5.78
N PHE A 72 -2.70 15.61 -5.41
CA PHE A 72 -2.18 15.57 -4.06
C PHE A 72 -1.37 16.83 -3.70
N GLN A 73 -0.60 17.39 -4.64
CA GLN A 73 0.15 18.63 -4.42
C GLN A 73 -0.74 19.90 -4.29
N LEU A 74 -2.05 19.80 -4.56
CA LEU A 74 -2.98 20.90 -4.29
C LEU A 74 -3.30 21.05 -2.79
N LEU A 75 -2.90 20.10 -1.97
CA LEU A 75 -3.04 20.17 -0.52
C LEU A 75 -1.97 21.13 0.03
N PRO A 76 -2.32 22.08 0.91
CA PRO A 76 -1.35 23.05 1.44
C PRO A 76 -0.54 22.44 2.60
N LEU A 77 0.26 21.40 2.30
CA LEU A 77 0.99 20.65 3.34
C LEU A 77 2.47 21.10 3.48
N GLY A 78 3.02 21.79 2.48
CA GLY A 78 4.41 22.21 2.52
C GLY A 78 4.95 22.60 1.16
N ASN A 79 6.07 21.99 0.75
CA ASN A 79 6.59 22.14 -0.59
C ASN A 79 6.14 20.95 -1.48
N ALA A 80 6.02 21.19 -2.79
CA ALA A 80 5.52 20.21 -3.74
C ALA A 80 6.32 18.90 -3.77
N ALA A 81 7.63 18.92 -3.53
CA ALA A 81 8.44 17.71 -3.49
C ALA A 81 8.03 16.83 -2.29
N TRP A 82 7.89 17.41 -1.10
CA TRP A 82 7.47 16.69 0.09
C TRP A 82 6.05 16.16 -0.04
N GLU A 83 5.13 16.94 -0.61
CA GLU A 83 3.74 16.53 -0.85
C GLU A 83 3.65 15.29 -1.74
N ILE A 84 4.42 15.26 -2.84
CA ILE A 84 4.44 14.11 -3.76
C ILE A 84 5.15 12.91 -3.13
N ASN A 85 6.19 13.13 -2.32
CA ASN A 85 6.82 12.05 -1.54
C ASN A 85 5.81 11.44 -0.54
N LEU A 86 4.99 12.28 0.11
CA LEU A 86 3.91 11.80 1.00
C LEU A 86 2.85 11.02 0.24
N PHE A 87 2.53 11.38 -1.01
CA PHE A 87 1.63 10.62 -1.85
C PHE A 87 2.14 9.18 -2.06
N SER A 88 3.43 9.03 -2.39
CA SER A 88 4.06 7.70 -2.49
C SER A 88 3.98 6.93 -1.17
N GLY A 89 4.25 7.61 -0.05
CA GLY A 89 4.13 7.03 1.29
C GLY A 89 2.72 6.56 1.63
N LEU A 90 1.71 7.36 1.27
CA LEU A 90 0.30 7.00 1.46
C LEU A 90 -0.08 5.76 0.65
N CYS A 91 0.31 5.72 -0.64
CA CYS A 91 0.07 4.55 -1.49
C CYS A 91 0.73 3.30 -0.93
N GLY A 92 1.98 3.41 -0.46
CA GLY A 92 2.72 2.31 0.17
C GLY A 92 2.08 1.82 1.46
N ALA A 93 1.61 2.73 2.30
CA ALA A 93 0.91 2.41 3.55
C ALA A 93 -0.42 1.67 3.28
N LEU A 94 -1.20 2.16 2.32
CA LEU A 94 -2.46 1.51 1.92
C LEU A 94 -2.20 0.14 1.29
N ALA A 95 -1.15 -0.02 0.48
CA ALA A 95 -0.74 -1.31 -0.08
C ALA A 95 -0.39 -2.31 1.03
N ALA A 96 0.36 -1.89 2.06
CA ALA A 96 0.67 -2.71 3.22
C ALA A 96 -0.60 -3.10 4.00
N GLY A 97 -1.52 -2.17 4.19
CA GLY A 97 -2.82 -2.44 4.81
C GLY A 97 -3.63 -3.48 4.03
N LEU A 98 -3.72 -3.33 2.71
CA LEU A 98 -4.39 -4.33 1.86
C LEU A 98 -3.69 -5.69 1.92
N ALA A 99 -2.37 -5.73 1.92
CA ALA A 99 -1.62 -6.98 2.06
C ALA A 99 -1.97 -7.71 3.37
N ALA A 100 -2.04 -7.00 4.50
CA ALA A 100 -2.46 -7.57 5.78
C ALA A 100 -3.88 -8.13 5.72
N ALA A 101 -4.81 -7.34 5.20
CA ALA A 101 -6.22 -7.73 5.10
C ALA A 101 -6.42 -8.93 4.16
N LEU A 102 -5.76 -8.93 3.01
CA LEU A 102 -5.77 -10.03 2.04
C LEU A 102 -5.18 -11.31 2.62
N PHE A 103 -4.04 -11.23 3.31
CA PHE A 103 -3.42 -12.39 3.95
C PHE A 103 -4.34 -12.97 5.02
N SER A 104 -4.87 -12.13 5.91
CA SER A 104 -5.79 -12.55 6.97
C SER A 104 -7.03 -13.23 6.42
N SER A 105 -7.67 -12.63 5.44
CA SER A 105 -8.87 -13.14 4.78
C SER A 105 -8.60 -14.45 4.01
N SER A 106 -7.49 -14.53 3.27
CA SER A 106 -7.11 -15.72 2.51
C SER A 106 -6.79 -16.90 3.42
N THR A 107 -6.04 -16.68 4.51
CA THR A 107 -5.74 -17.71 5.51
C THR A 107 -7.01 -18.25 6.15
N ARG A 108 -7.95 -17.36 6.49
CA ARG A 108 -9.24 -17.74 7.05
C ARG A 108 -10.08 -18.54 6.06
N TRP A 109 -10.11 -18.13 4.81
CA TRP A 109 -10.80 -18.85 3.74
C TRP A 109 -10.22 -20.25 3.50
N MET A 110 -8.90 -20.40 3.54
CA MET A 110 -8.21 -21.69 3.33
C MET A 110 -8.35 -22.64 4.51
N LEU A 111 -8.30 -22.14 5.74
CA LEU A 111 -8.28 -22.97 6.97
C LEU A 111 -9.67 -23.14 7.62
N GLY A 112 -10.65 -22.31 7.24
CA GLY A 112 -12.03 -22.38 7.74
C GLY A 112 -12.09 -22.42 9.27
N ASP A 113 -12.95 -23.27 9.81
CA ASP A 113 -13.20 -23.41 11.26
C ASP A 113 -11.97 -23.81 12.07
N ARG A 114 -10.95 -24.40 11.43
CA ARG A 114 -9.68 -24.73 12.10
C ARG A 114 -8.96 -23.48 12.63
N LEU A 115 -9.16 -22.33 11.99
CA LEU A 115 -8.56 -21.07 12.40
C LEU A 115 -9.37 -20.33 13.47
N ALA A 116 -10.62 -20.71 13.73
CA ALA A 116 -11.50 -20.01 14.69
C ALA A 116 -10.85 -19.85 16.07
N ARG A 117 -10.07 -20.82 16.52
CA ARG A 117 -9.32 -20.79 17.78
C ARG A 117 -8.05 -19.93 17.73
N TRP A 118 -7.59 -19.57 16.53
CA TRP A 118 -6.31 -18.90 16.29
C TRP A 118 -6.46 -17.52 15.68
N THR A 119 -7.63 -16.89 15.82
CA THR A 119 -7.93 -15.57 15.22
C THR A 119 -6.90 -14.51 15.62
N GLY A 120 -6.48 -14.47 16.88
CA GLY A 120 -5.44 -13.56 17.36
C GLY A 120 -4.06 -13.82 16.73
N LEU A 121 -3.71 -15.10 16.55
CA LEU A 121 -2.46 -15.46 15.87
C LEU A 121 -2.51 -15.09 14.38
N ASN A 122 -3.64 -15.36 13.70
CA ASN A 122 -3.81 -14.96 12.30
C ASN A 122 -3.66 -13.44 12.14
N PHE A 123 -4.28 -12.66 13.02
CA PHE A 123 -4.14 -11.21 13.05
C PHE A 123 -2.67 -10.79 13.20
N ALA A 124 -1.97 -11.31 14.22
CA ALA A 124 -0.58 -10.97 14.50
C ALA A 124 0.35 -11.33 13.32
N VAL A 125 0.19 -12.52 12.75
CA VAL A 125 0.98 -12.97 11.59
C VAL A 125 0.70 -12.11 10.36
N SER A 126 -0.57 -11.75 10.12
CA SER A 126 -0.95 -10.90 8.98
C SER A 126 -0.34 -9.52 9.07
N VAL A 127 -0.38 -8.89 10.26
CA VAL A 127 0.27 -7.60 10.52
C VAL A 127 1.78 -7.72 10.36
N THR A 128 2.39 -8.76 10.92
CA THR A 128 3.85 -8.95 10.81
C THR A 128 4.30 -9.08 9.35
N ILE A 129 3.64 -9.92 8.56
CA ILE A 129 3.98 -10.12 7.13
C ILE A 129 3.82 -8.81 6.35
N ALA A 130 2.75 -8.07 6.60
CA ALA A 130 2.53 -6.80 5.93
C ALA A 130 3.57 -5.73 6.30
N LEU A 131 4.01 -5.70 7.57
CA LEU A 131 5.07 -4.79 7.99
C LEU A 131 6.44 -5.21 7.47
N LEU A 132 6.73 -6.52 7.37
CA LEU A 132 7.94 -7.00 6.69
C LEU A 132 7.96 -6.61 5.21
N PHE A 133 6.82 -6.66 4.53
CA PHE A 133 6.66 -6.14 3.16
C PHE A 133 6.89 -4.64 3.13
N ALA A 134 6.19 -3.86 3.96
CA ALA A 134 6.29 -2.40 4.01
C ALA A 134 7.73 -1.92 4.28
N PHE A 135 8.41 -2.56 5.22
CA PHE A 135 9.77 -2.18 5.63
C PHE A 135 10.88 -2.96 4.93
N SER A 136 10.54 -3.73 3.88
CA SER A 136 11.57 -4.26 2.97
C SER A 136 12.34 -3.10 2.32
N ALA A 137 13.63 -3.31 2.04
CA ALA A 137 14.47 -2.28 1.44
C ALA A 137 13.86 -1.72 0.13
N SER A 138 13.28 -2.60 -0.69
CA SER A 138 12.64 -2.21 -1.95
C SER A 138 11.40 -1.34 -1.73
N MET A 139 10.48 -1.75 -0.85
CA MET A 139 9.23 -1.01 -0.66
C MET A 139 9.46 0.31 0.06
N TRP A 140 10.27 0.31 1.11
CA TRP A 140 10.57 1.52 1.88
C TRP A 140 11.26 2.58 1.02
N SER A 141 12.30 2.21 0.27
CA SER A 141 13.01 3.18 -0.59
C SER A 141 12.09 3.88 -1.58
N GLN A 142 11.07 3.19 -2.09
CA GLN A 142 10.10 3.73 -3.03
C GLN A 142 8.94 4.49 -2.36
N ALA A 143 8.68 4.23 -1.10
CA ALA A 143 7.60 4.87 -0.36
C ALA A 143 7.97 6.25 0.20
N VAL A 144 9.26 6.57 0.32
CA VAL A 144 9.73 7.83 0.93
C VAL A 144 10.16 8.88 -0.07
N ILE A 145 10.03 8.60 -1.37
CA ILE A 145 10.37 9.49 -2.49
C ILE A 145 9.26 9.46 -3.55
N ALA A 146 9.28 10.44 -4.47
CA ALA A 146 8.34 10.48 -5.60
C ALA A 146 8.62 9.35 -6.59
N GLU A 147 7.83 8.27 -6.49
CA GLU A 147 7.98 7.06 -7.30
C GLU A 147 6.65 6.37 -7.58
N VAL A 148 6.57 5.67 -8.70
CA VAL A 148 5.35 5.05 -9.20
C VAL A 148 5.03 3.70 -8.56
N TYR A 149 6.02 3.02 -7.99
CA TYR A 149 5.92 1.61 -7.57
C TYR A 149 4.94 1.38 -6.42
N THR A 150 4.80 2.33 -5.51
CA THR A 150 3.86 2.22 -4.39
C THR A 150 2.41 2.29 -4.86
N LEU A 151 2.10 3.14 -5.84
CA LEU A 151 0.78 3.18 -6.47
C LEU A 151 0.49 1.87 -7.22
N HIS A 152 1.48 1.30 -7.93
CA HIS A 152 1.31 -0.01 -8.57
C HIS A 152 1.00 -1.10 -7.55
N ALA A 153 1.73 -1.16 -6.44
CA ALA A 153 1.47 -2.13 -5.37
C ALA A 153 0.05 -1.98 -4.80
N LEU A 154 -0.40 -0.73 -4.61
CA LEU A 154 -1.76 -0.45 -4.16
C LEU A 154 -2.80 -0.94 -5.17
N LEU A 155 -2.63 -0.65 -6.46
CA LEU A 155 -3.56 -1.07 -7.51
C LEU A 155 -3.62 -2.59 -7.65
N ILE A 156 -2.49 -3.29 -7.56
CA ILE A 156 -2.45 -4.75 -7.52
C ILE A 156 -3.22 -5.27 -6.29
N GLY A 157 -3.00 -4.68 -5.12
CA GLY A 157 -3.73 -5.04 -3.91
C GLY A 157 -5.24 -4.85 -4.05
N LEU A 158 -5.68 -3.73 -4.63
CA LEU A 158 -7.10 -3.46 -4.90
C LEU A 158 -7.71 -4.46 -5.90
N PHE A 159 -6.97 -4.79 -6.95
CA PHE A 159 -7.39 -5.81 -7.91
C PHE A 159 -7.59 -7.18 -7.24
N LEU A 160 -6.63 -7.61 -6.41
CA LEU A 160 -6.70 -8.86 -5.67
C LEU A 160 -7.79 -8.86 -4.57
N ALA A 161 -8.17 -7.68 -4.09
CA ALA A 161 -9.22 -7.51 -3.10
C ALA A 161 -10.63 -7.47 -3.71
N SER A 162 -10.74 -7.25 -5.02
CA SER A 162 -12.04 -7.19 -5.69
C SER A 162 -12.73 -8.56 -5.65
N PRO A 163 -14.04 -8.61 -5.36
CA PRO A 163 -14.80 -9.85 -5.50
C PRO A 163 -14.89 -10.23 -6.98
N TYR A 164 -14.69 -11.51 -7.28
CA TYR A 164 -14.94 -12.09 -8.60
C TYR A 164 -16.39 -12.50 -8.71
#